data_1c170a23d0b2492cb5d548d2a8ea77b4
#
_entry.id   1c170a23d0b2492cb5d548d2a8ea77b4
#
_cell.length_a   1.000
_cell.length_b   1.000
_cell.length_c   1.000
_cell.angle_alpha   90.00
_cell.angle_beta   90.00
_cell.angle_gamma   90.00
#
_symmetry.space_group_name_H-M   'P 1'
#
loop_
_entity.id
_entity.type
_entity.pdbx_description
1 polymer ?
#
loop_
_entity_poly.entity_id
_entity_poly.type
_entity_poly.pdbx_seq_one_letter_code
_entity_poly.pdbx_strand_id
1 'polypeptide(L)'
;MRSRVLACCLAVALLGVFAAMSGCKKESTDATAEAPPQGTGIIQDFDVVSFSVDHPEQFPLVAAVEHRAPASLAVTGTVNPDIDRTVPVISLASGRVVGLFAKLGDTVKKGQLLLKVRSDDISGAFANYQMAVADEVLANAQLERTKDLYEHGAMALNDLQVAQDAEAKAKITVDTAEEHLRLMGSTTDHPSGIVDIAAPVSGIITDQQVTNAAGVQSLGTNPFTISDLSTVWIVCDVYENDLGSVHIGDPADIVLNAYPGKVLKGRVSNILPVLDPNIRTGKVRIEVANPGLMKVGMFVTATFRGQRDQAYTAVPASAILHLHDRDYVYVPAPEKKFKRVEVVSGETLPNDMQEVKSGIKFDVKPGQQVVSNALAMQHTIEQ
;
A
#
# COMPACT_ATOMS: atom_id res chain seq x y z
N MET A 1 -63.29 -0.77 5.07
CA MET A 1 -63.78 -1.56 6.23
C MET A 1 -62.77 -2.60 6.77
N ARG A 2 -61.59 -2.73 6.22
CA ARG A 2 -60.57 -3.73 6.67
C ARG A 2 -59.49 -3.22 7.67
N SER A 3 -59.44 -1.92 7.92
CA SER A 3 -58.41 -1.31 8.80
C SER A 3 -58.87 -1.15 10.29
N ARG A 4 -60.15 -1.30 10.60
CA ARG A 4 -60.69 -1.13 11.97
C ARG A 4 -60.77 -2.45 12.77
N VAL A 5 -60.67 -3.58 12.12
CA VAL A 5 -60.70 -4.92 12.76
C VAL A 5 -59.32 -5.32 13.30
N LEU A 6 -58.23 -4.85 12.66
CA LEU A 6 -56.87 -5.17 13.10
C LEU A 6 -56.46 -4.39 14.38
N ALA A 7 -57.01 -3.22 14.63
CA ALA A 7 -56.73 -2.41 15.82
C ALA A 7 -57.37 -2.96 17.11
N CYS A 8 -58.51 -3.64 17.00
CA CYS A 8 -59.19 -4.24 18.16
C CYS A 8 -58.55 -5.54 18.64
N CYS A 9 -57.95 -6.33 17.75
CA CYS A 9 -57.26 -7.57 18.14
C CYS A 9 -55.91 -7.32 18.83
N LEU A 10 -55.24 -6.19 18.51
CA LEU A 10 -53.95 -5.84 19.17
C LEU A 10 -54.15 -5.28 20.57
N ALA A 11 -55.28 -4.61 20.85
CA ALA A 11 -55.61 -4.06 22.17
C ALA A 11 -55.99 -5.13 23.20
N VAL A 12 -56.60 -6.23 22.77
CA VAL A 12 -56.98 -7.35 23.65
C VAL A 12 -55.76 -8.24 23.98
N ALA A 13 -54.77 -8.34 23.08
CA ALA A 13 -53.53 -9.07 23.34
C ALA A 13 -52.57 -8.36 24.32
N LEU A 14 -52.59 -7.01 24.38
CA LEU A 14 -51.79 -6.24 25.35
C LEU A 14 -52.37 -6.24 26.78
N LEU A 15 -53.69 -6.38 26.97
CA LEU A 15 -54.30 -6.47 28.31
C LEU A 15 -54.10 -7.86 28.96
N GLY A 16 -53.88 -8.92 28.19
CA GLY A 16 -53.65 -10.28 28.71
C GLY A 16 -52.26 -10.49 29.30
N VAL A 17 -51.25 -9.73 28.88
CA VAL A 17 -49.86 -9.86 29.36
C VAL A 17 -49.63 -9.12 30.70
N PHE A 18 -50.47 -8.14 31.06
CA PHE A 18 -50.29 -7.37 32.29
C PHE A 18 -50.90 -8.03 33.54
N ALA A 19 -51.75 -9.07 33.38
CA ALA A 19 -52.39 -9.78 34.50
C ALA A 19 -51.58 -11.00 34.99
N ALA A 20 -50.47 -11.40 34.32
CA ALA A 20 -49.69 -12.56 34.69
C ALA A 20 -48.41 -12.25 35.50
N MET A 21 -48.17 -11.00 35.89
CA MET A 21 -46.98 -10.58 36.64
C MET A 21 -47.21 -10.22 38.10
N SER A 22 -48.32 -10.63 38.71
CA SER A 22 -48.58 -10.39 40.13
C SER A 22 -48.59 -11.70 40.92
N GLY A 23 -47.45 -12.27 41.17
CA GLY A 23 -47.35 -13.50 41.98
C GLY A 23 -46.00 -14.11 42.09
N CYS A 24 -44.92 -13.39 42.37
CA CYS A 24 -43.70 -13.95 42.90
C CYS A 24 -43.45 -13.40 44.32
N LYS A 25 -43.74 -14.26 45.28
CA LYS A 25 -43.39 -14.15 46.67
C LYS A 25 -41.87 -14.11 46.80
N LYS A 26 -41.36 -13.02 47.32
CA LYS A 26 -39.93 -12.81 47.57
C LYS A 26 -39.51 -13.70 48.73
N GLU A 27 -38.95 -14.84 48.43
CA GLU A 27 -38.21 -15.62 49.39
C GLU A 27 -36.85 -14.95 49.58
N SER A 28 -36.62 -14.45 50.79
CA SER A 28 -35.32 -13.89 51.19
C SER A 28 -34.36 -15.03 51.39
N THR A 29 -33.59 -15.39 50.34
CA THR A 29 -32.41 -16.17 50.50
C THR A 29 -31.29 -15.25 51.01
N ASP A 30 -30.80 -15.60 52.18
CA ASP A 30 -29.65 -15.01 52.83
C ASP A 30 -28.43 -15.09 51.89
N ALA A 31 -28.06 -13.95 51.33
CA ALA A 31 -26.94 -13.81 50.38
C ALA A 31 -25.55 -13.75 51.09
N THR A 32 -25.42 -14.34 52.27
CA THR A 32 -24.19 -14.35 53.08
C THR A 32 -23.43 -15.65 53.05
N ALA A 33 -23.86 -16.68 52.30
CA ALA A 33 -23.10 -17.89 52.14
C ALA A 33 -22.81 -18.16 50.66
N GLU A 34 -21.57 -18.10 50.30
CA GLU A 34 -20.93 -18.47 49.00
C GLU A 34 -20.67 -17.32 47.99
N ALA A 35 -20.01 -16.25 48.46
CA ALA A 35 -19.03 -15.62 47.58
C ALA A 35 -17.80 -16.60 47.50
N PRO A 36 -17.33 -16.99 46.30
CA PRO A 36 -16.09 -17.73 46.22
C PRO A 36 -15.00 -16.90 46.94
N PRO A 37 -14.09 -17.56 47.69
CA PRO A 37 -13.05 -16.86 48.39
C PRO A 37 -12.36 -15.98 47.34
N GLN A 38 -12.32 -14.69 47.62
CA GLN A 38 -11.51 -13.76 46.83
C GLN A 38 -10.13 -14.37 46.85
N GLY A 39 -9.71 -14.90 45.69
CA GLY A 39 -8.34 -15.32 45.54
C GLY A 39 -7.49 -14.19 46.03
N THR A 40 -6.66 -14.44 47.01
CA THR A 40 -5.60 -13.54 47.43
C THR A 40 -4.81 -13.23 46.18
N GLY A 41 -5.23 -12.20 45.44
CA GLY A 41 -4.38 -11.58 44.45
C GLY A 41 -3.15 -11.17 45.22
N ILE A 42 -2.07 -11.88 45.05
CA ILE A 42 -0.73 -11.40 45.42
C ILE A 42 -0.56 -10.19 44.52
N ILE A 43 -0.93 -9.02 45.05
CA ILE A 43 -0.44 -7.74 44.53
C ILE A 43 1.04 -7.79 44.93
N GLN A 44 1.84 -8.38 44.04
CA GLN A 44 3.27 -8.17 44.11
C GLN A 44 3.44 -6.66 43.93
N ASP A 45 3.74 -6.00 45.03
CA ASP A 45 4.05 -4.58 45.00
C ASP A 45 5.43 -4.47 44.32
N PHE A 46 5.38 -4.36 42.99
CA PHE A 46 6.57 -4.18 42.13
C PHE A 46 7.23 -2.82 42.34
N ASP A 47 6.70 -1.99 43.23
CA ASP A 47 7.19 -0.69 43.58
C ASP A 47 8.17 -0.68 44.75
N VAL A 48 8.78 -1.81 45.14
CA VAL A 48 9.97 -1.74 46.00
C VAL A 48 11.13 -1.19 45.19
N VAL A 49 11.22 0.10 45.18
CA VAL A 49 12.15 0.89 44.34
C VAL A 49 13.54 0.96 44.99
N SER A 50 13.68 0.61 46.26
CA SER A 50 14.94 0.80 47.02
C SER A 50 15.25 -0.41 47.90
N PHE A 51 16.46 -0.95 47.77
CA PHE A 51 16.94 -2.14 48.49
C PHE A 51 18.16 -1.81 49.32
N SER A 52 18.22 -2.32 50.56
CA SER A 52 19.41 -2.30 51.42
C SER A 52 20.14 -3.61 51.24
N VAL A 53 21.45 -3.56 51.04
CA VAL A 53 22.32 -4.74 50.89
C VAL A 53 23.39 -4.70 51.94
N ASP A 54 23.62 -5.82 52.63
CA ASP A 54 24.58 -5.90 53.73
C ASP A 54 26.04 -5.67 53.31
N HIS A 55 26.36 -6.09 52.07
CA HIS A 55 27.70 -6.00 51.49
C HIS A 55 27.71 -5.26 50.15
N PRO A 56 27.51 -3.95 50.12
CA PRO A 56 27.44 -3.16 48.87
C PRO A 56 28.75 -3.17 48.06
N GLU A 57 29.89 -3.42 48.72
CA GLU A 57 31.21 -3.53 48.09
C GLU A 57 31.35 -4.71 47.11
N GLN A 58 30.47 -5.71 47.18
CA GLN A 58 30.48 -6.85 46.27
C GLN A 58 29.88 -6.52 44.89
N PHE A 59 29.25 -5.37 44.77
CA PHE A 59 28.62 -4.92 43.52
C PHE A 59 29.42 -3.78 42.89
N PRO A 60 30.36 -4.09 41.97
CA PRO A 60 31.17 -3.06 41.33
C PRO A 60 30.25 -2.12 40.51
N LEU A 61 30.57 -0.84 40.64
CA LEU A 61 29.86 0.23 39.94
C LEU A 61 30.61 0.61 38.67
N VAL A 62 29.86 0.84 37.61
CA VAL A 62 30.37 1.33 36.33
C VAL A 62 29.60 2.60 35.96
N ALA A 63 30.33 3.63 35.48
CA ALA A 63 29.70 4.85 35.04
C ALA A 63 29.02 4.65 33.67
N ALA A 64 27.77 5.10 33.55
CA ALA A 64 27.11 5.19 32.29
C ALA A 64 27.84 6.16 31.36
N VAL A 65 28.03 5.78 30.09
CA VAL A 65 28.82 6.54 29.10
C VAL A 65 27.87 7.22 28.12
N GLU A 66 28.19 8.44 27.71
CA GLU A 66 27.51 9.09 26.61
C GLU A 66 27.94 8.45 25.30
N HIS A 67 26.96 7.93 24.54
CA HIS A 67 27.11 7.41 23.18
C HIS A 67 26.36 8.30 22.23
N ARG A 68 27.01 8.74 21.15
CA ARG A 68 26.39 9.55 20.11
C ARG A 68 26.14 8.66 18.89
N ALA A 69 24.89 8.54 18.52
CA ALA A 69 24.49 7.82 17.32
C ALA A 69 23.40 8.63 16.57
N PRO A 70 23.32 8.50 15.26
CA PRO A 70 22.21 9.09 14.52
C PRO A 70 20.88 8.52 15.04
N ALA A 71 19.91 9.40 15.26
CA ALA A 71 18.57 8.96 15.65
C ALA A 71 18.04 7.96 14.63
N SER A 72 17.60 6.79 15.09
CA SER A 72 17.04 5.75 14.23
C SER A 72 15.57 5.58 14.51
N LEU A 73 14.76 5.56 13.46
CA LEU A 73 13.32 5.30 13.52
C LEU A 73 13.00 4.10 12.63
N ALA A 74 12.58 3.00 13.25
CA ALA A 74 12.14 1.80 12.55
C ALA A 74 10.62 1.82 12.37
N VAL A 75 10.17 1.70 11.13
CA VAL A 75 8.75 1.69 10.77
C VAL A 75 8.45 0.57 9.78
N THR A 76 7.20 0.13 9.76
CA THR A 76 6.72 -0.84 8.77
C THR A 76 6.30 -0.12 7.50
N GLY A 77 6.61 -0.70 6.36
CA GLY A 77 6.19 -0.21 5.06
C GLY A 77 5.77 -1.34 4.13
N THR A 78 5.18 -0.96 3.01
CA THR A 78 4.77 -1.87 1.94
C THR A 78 5.49 -1.53 0.64
N VAL A 79 5.85 -2.58 -0.12
CA VAL A 79 6.45 -2.42 -1.45
C VAL A 79 5.35 -2.12 -2.46
N ASN A 80 5.48 -1.00 -3.15
CA ASN A 80 4.57 -0.56 -4.20
C ASN A 80 5.35 -0.37 -5.51
N PRO A 81 4.72 -0.54 -6.67
CA PRO A 81 5.35 -0.19 -7.93
C PRO A 81 5.54 1.32 -8.02
N ASP A 82 6.55 1.74 -8.75
CA ASP A 82 6.72 3.13 -9.15
C ASP A 82 5.61 3.51 -10.14
N ILE A 83 4.77 4.47 -9.76
CA ILE A 83 3.63 4.91 -10.59
C ILE A 83 4.12 5.53 -11.90
N ASP A 84 5.27 6.22 -11.90
CA ASP A 84 5.83 6.86 -13.09
C ASP A 84 6.34 5.82 -14.10
N ARG A 85 6.58 4.58 -13.65
CA ARG A 85 7.01 3.42 -14.44
C ARG A 85 5.91 2.37 -14.60
N THR A 86 4.69 2.72 -14.27
CA THR A 86 3.52 1.83 -14.34
C THR A 86 2.59 2.31 -15.43
N VAL A 87 2.38 1.49 -16.44
CA VAL A 87 1.58 1.84 -17.62
C VAL A 87 0.38 0.90 -17.72
N PRO A 88 -0.85 1.44 -17.64
CA PRO A 88 -2.04 0.67 -17.94
C PRO A 88 -2.11 0.37 -19.43
N VAL A 89 -2.43 -0.85 -19.79
CA VAL A 89 -2.74 -1.23 -21.18
C VAL A 89 -4.19 -0.85 -21.43
N ILE A 90 -4.44 -0.07 -22.47
CA ILE A 90 -5.77 0.41 -22.81
C ILE A 90 -6.24 -0.31 -24.08
N SER A 91 -7.50 -0.75 -24.10
CA SER A 91 -8.15 -1.19 -25.32
C SER A 91 -8.72 0.00 -26.08
N LEU A 92 -8.38 0.11 -27.37
CA LEU A 92 -8.90 1.15 -28.25
C LEU A 92 -10.30 0.83 -28.80
N ALA A 93 -10.72 -0.44 -28.73
CA ALA A 93 -12.01 -0.89 -29.23
C ALA A 93 -12.76 -1.69 -28.18
N SER A 94 -14.08 -1.55 -28.15
CA SER A 94 -14.96 -2.38 -27.33
C SER A 94 -15.17 -3.73 -28.01
N GLY A 95 -15.24 -4.80 -27.21
CA GLY A 95 -15.46 -6.11 -27.78
C GLY A 95 -15.25 -7.27 -26.82
N ARG A 96 -15.14 -8.47 -27.38
CA ARG A 96 -14.94 -9.70 -26.63
C ARG A 96 -13.54 -10.25 -26.85
N VAL A 97 -12.87 -10.63 -25.76
CA VAL A 97 -11.56 -11.30 -25.82
C VAL A 97 -11.70 -12.67 -26.48
N VAL A 98 -10.97 -12.86 -27.57
CA VAL A 98 -10.94 -14.13 -28.34
C VAL A 98 -9.61 -14.87 -28.19
N GLY A 99 -8.58 -14.22 -27.65
CA GLY A 99 -7.28 -14.81 -27.35
C GLY A 99 -6.57 -14.04 -26.24
N LEU A 100 -6.00 -14.76 -25.29
CA LEU A 100 -5.20 -14.24 -24.18
C LEU A 100 -3.83 -14.90 -24.22
N PHE A 101 -2.76 -14.11 -24.41
CA PHE A 101 -1.40 -14.60 -24.65
C PHE A 101 -0.44 -14.25 -23.51
N ALA A 102 -0.89 -13.42 -22.55
CA ALA A 102 -0.11 -13.02 -21.41
C ALA A 102 -0.92 -13.15 -20.12
N LYS A 103 -0.25 -13.36 -19.00
CA LYS A 103 -0.85 -13.60 -17.68
C LYS A 103 -0.19 -12.72 -16.62
N LEU A 104 -0.85 -12.58 -15.48
CA LEU A 104 -0.30 -11.92 -14.31
C LEU A 104 1.07 -12.52 -13.94
N GLY A 105 2.06 -11.66 -13.76
CA GLY A 105 3.45 -12.03 -13.41
C GLY A 105 4.36 -12.30 -14.61
N ASP A 106 3.84 -12.34 -15.85
CA ASP A 106 4.66 -12.53 -17.03
C ASP A 106 5.53 -11.28 -17.30
N THR A 107 6.76 -11.52 -17.75
CA THR A 107 7.62 -10.47 -18.28
C THR A 107 7.35 -10.28 -19.76
N VAL A 108 7.02 -9.06 -20.16
CA VAL A 108 6.66 -8.72 -21.52
C VAL A 108 7.59 -7.66 -22.11
N LYS A 109 7.77 -7.69 -23.43
CA LYS A 109 8.52 -6.70 -24.19
C LYS A 109 7.57 -5.73 -24.89
N LYS A 110 8.01 -4.50 -25.08
CA LYS A 110 7.27 -3.50 -25.89
C LYS A 110 6.92 -4.09 -27.26
N GLY A 111 5.65 -3.99 -27.67
CA GLY A 111 5.12 -4.52 -28.90
C GLY A 111 4.73 -6.01 -28.83
N GLN A 112 4.94 -6.70 -27.74
CA GLN A 112 4.49 -8.09 -27.56
C GLN A 112 2.97 -8.17 -27.49
N LEU A 113 2.37 -9.10 -28.25
CA LEU A 113 0.95 -9.35 -28.23
C LEU A 113 0.50 -9.87 -26.85
N LEU A 114 -0.48 -9.19 -26.25
CA LEU A 114 -1.04 -9.56 -24.97
C LEU A 114 -2.40 -10.26 -25.08
N LEU A 115 -3.29 -9.69 -25.89
CA LEU A 115 -4.61 -10.25 -26.11
C LEU A 115 -5.17 -9.84 -27.47
N LYS A 116 -6.18 -10.58 -27.95
CA LYS A 116 -6.96 -10.28 -29.14
C LYS A 116 -8.41 -10.00 -28.77
N VAL A 117 -8.95 -8.90 -29.27
CA VAL A 117 -10.34 -8.49 -29.04
C VAL A 117 -11.10 -8.53 -30.35
N ARG A 118 -12.24 -9.22 -30.38
CA ARG A 118 -13.19 -9.12 -31.50
C ARG A 118 -14.12 -7.97 -31.18
N SER A 119 -14.18 -7.02 -32.11
CA SER A 119 -15.00 -5.80 -32.00
C SER A 119 -16.01 -5.70 -33.14
N ASP A 120 -17.27 -5.50 -32.80
CA ASP A 120 -18.31 -5.21 -33.75
C ASP A 120 -18.20 -3.77 -34.29
N ASP A 121 -17.69 -2.85 -33.47
CA ASP A 121 -17.44 -1.46 -33.86
C ASP A 121 -16.44 -1.37 -35.02
N ILE A 122 -15.38 -2.18 -34.99
CA ILE A 122 -14.40 -2.25 -36.09
C ILE A 122 -15.00 -2.87 -37.34
N SER A 123 -15.81 -3.91 -37.16
CA SER A 123 -16.48 -4.53 -38.30
C SER A 123 -17.42 -3.53 -38.99
N GLY A 124 -18.14 -2.70 -38.20
CA GLY A 124 -18.98 -1.61 -38.71
C GLY A 124 -18.16 -0.49 -39.37
N ALA A 125 -17.08 -0.06 -38.77
CA ALA A 125 -16.17 0.95 -39.32
C ALA A 125 -15.54 0.48 -40.64
N PHE A 126 -15.17 -0.80 -40.73
CA PHE A 126 -14.63 -1.39 -41.94
C PHE A 126 -15.70 -1.46 -43.07
N ALA A 127 -16.95 -1.82 -42.75
CA ALA A 127 -18.03 -1.78 -43.72
C ALA A 127 -18.27 -0.36 -44.25
N ASN A 128 -18.24 0.66 -43.39
CA ASN A 128 -18.33 2.07 -43.78
C ASN A 128 -17.18 2.49 -44.71
N TYR A 129 -15.95 2.05 -44.41
CA TYR A 129 -14.79 2.29 -45.28
C TYR A 129 -15.00 1.66 -46.66
N GLN A 130 -15.45 0.41 -46.73
CA GLN A 130 -15.73 -0.23 -48.02
C GLN A 130 -16.80 0.47 -48.82
N MET A 131 -17.87 0.95 -48.18
CA MET A 131 -18.91 1.73 -48.84
C MET A 131 -18.32 3.06 -49.37
N ALA A 132 -17.53 3.76 -48.56
CA ALA A 132 -16.89 4.99 -48.99
C ALA A 132 -15.96 4.80 -50.22
N VAL A 133 -15.18 3.69 -50.24
CA VAL A 133 -14.33 3.35 -51.38
C VAL A 133 -15.17 3.03 -52.63
N ALA A 134 -16.30 2.33 -52.48
CA ALA A 134 -17.18 2.03 -53.62
C ALA A 134 -17.82 3.33 -54.19
N ASP A 135 -18.23 4.25 -53.34
CA ASP A 135 -18.78 5.55 -53.73
C ASP A 135 -17.72 6.43 -54.42
N GLU A 136 -16.45 6.41 -53.93
CA GLU A 136 -15.34 7.14 -54.58
C GLU A 136 -15.06 6.56 -55.96
N VAL A 137 -14.98 5.25 -56.12
CA VAL A 137 -14.80 4.61 -57.43
C VAL A 137 -15.90 5.00 -58.41
N LEU A 138 -17.16 5.06 -57.95
CA LEU A 138 -18.27 5.50 -58.76
C LEU A 138 -18.14 6.99 -59.14
N ALA A 139 -17.84 7.86 -58.18
CA ALA A 139 -17.69 9.30 -58.41
C ALA A 139 -16.54 9.60 -59.38
N ASN A 140 -15.39 8.91 -59.20
CA ASN A 140 -14.25 9.02 -60.08
C ASN A 140 -14.59 8.57 -61.54
N ALA A 141 -15.26 7.44 -61.70
CA ALA A 141 -15.73 6.98 -63.03
C ALA A 141 -16.70 7.95 -63.69
N GLN A 142 -17.56 8.62 -62.90
CA GLN A 142 -18.46 9.68 -63.39
C GLN A 142 -17.68 10.93 -63.81
N LEU A 143 -16.70 11.37 -63.01
CA LEU A 143 -15.84 12.49 -63.33
C LEU A 143 -15.05 12.27 -64.61
N GLU A 144 -14.39 11.14 -64.76
CA GLU A 144 -13.66 10.78 -65.99
C GLU A 144 -14.54 10.82 -67.22
N ARG A 145 -15.76 10.24 -67.13
CA ARG A 145 -16.73 10.29 -68.24
C ARG A 145 -17.19 11.71 -68.54
N THR A 146 -17.51 12.52 -67.53
CA THR A 146 -17.97 13.90 -67.69
C THR A 146 -16.86 14.78 -68.28
N LYS A 147 -15.61 14.54 -67.86
CA LYS A 147 -14.44 15.21 -68.40
C LYS A 147 -14.23 14.90 -69.87
N ASP A 148 -14.32 13.68 -70.31
CA ASP A 148 -14.20 13.27 -71.71
C ASP A 148 -15.30 13.90 -72.54
N LEU A 149 -16.57 13.89 -72.10
CA LEU A 149 -17.69 14.54 -72.79
C LEU A 149 -17.52 16.07 -72.84
N TYR A 150 -16.99 16.72 -71.80
CA TYR A 150 -16.73 18.17 -71.84
C TYR A 150 -15.62 18.52 -72.84
N GLU A 151 -14.55 17.77 -72.91
CA GLU A 151 -13.43 17.96 -73.82
C GLU A 151 -13.90 17.83 -75.31
N HIS A 152 -14.91 17.01 -75.52
CA HIS A 152 -15.56 16.87 -76.87
C HIS A 152 -16.76 17.79 -77.10
N GLY A 153 -17.00 18.76 -76.17
CA GLY A 153 -18.06 19.77 -76.34
C GLY A 153 -19.48 19.27 -76.13
N ALA A 154 -19.69 18.06 -75.58
CA ALA A 154 -20.99 17.42 -75.35
C ALA A 154 -21.55 17.68 -73.94
N MET A 155 -20.81 18.36 -73.03
CA MET A 155 -21.23 18.61 -71.66
C MET A 155 -20.93 20.06 -71.27
N ALA A 156 -21.70 20.66 -70.33
CA ALA A 156 -21.45 22.00 -69.81
C ALA A 156 -20.35 22.02 -68.74
N LEU A 157 -19.68 23.19 -68.63
CA LEU A 157 -18.64 23.36 -67.55
C LEU A 157 -19.22 23.18 -66.17
N ASN A 158 -20.47 23.58 -65.94
CA ASN A 158 -21.12 23.39 -64.62
C ASN A 158 -21.22 21.91 -64.25
N ASP A 159 -21.54 21.02 -65.21
CA ASP A 159 -21.66 19.61 -64.96
C ASP A 159 -20.31 18.97 -64.63
N LEU A 160 -19.23 19.41 -65.29
CA LEU A 160 -17.85 19.02 -64.93
C LEU A 160 -17.49 19.43 -63.52
N GLN A 161 -17.80 20.68 -63.12
CA GLN A 161 -17.54 21.17 -61.77
C GLN A 161 -18.33 20.37 -60.72
N VAL A 162 -19.59 20.03 -60.97
CA VAL A 162 -20.41 19.20 -60.10
C VAL A 162 -19.79 17.79 -59.93
N ALA A 163 -19.27 17.19 -61.00
CA ALA A 163 -18.63 15.88 -60.94
C ALA A 163 -17.29 15.93 -60.20
N GLN A 164 -16.51 17.02 -60.37
CA GLN A 164 -15.28 17.25 -59.59
C GLN A 164 -15.56 17.41 -58.09
N ASP A 165 -16.59 18.17 -57.73
CA ASP A 165 -17.01 18.35 -56.34
C ASP A 165 -17.49 17.01 -55.72
N ALA A 166 -18.19 16.18 -56.49
CA ALA A 166 -18.69 14.88 -56.05
C ALA A 166 -17.53 13.91 -55.76
N GLU A 167 -16.52 13.83 -56.63
CA GLU A 167 -15.33 13.01 -56.45
C GLU A 167 -14.51 13.51 -55.27
N ALA A 168 -14.26 14.83 -55.14
CA ALA A 168 -13.54 15.41 -54.03
C ALA A 168 -14.20 15.10 -52.66
N LYS A 169 -15.55 15.14 -52.59
CA LYS A 169 -16.29 14.78 -51.40
C LYS A 169 -16.17 13.29 -51.09
N ALA A 170 -16.31 12.44 -52.12
CA ALA A 170 -16.18 10.98 -51.95
C ALA A 170 -14.79 10.60 -51.43
N LYS A 171 -13.73 11.23 -51.96
CA LYS A 171 -12.36 11.02 -51.52
C LYS A 171 -12.15 11.43 -50.04
N ILE A 172 -12.67 12.60 -49.65
CA ILE A 172 -12.61 13.03 -48.22
C ILE A 172 -13.34 12.01 -47.32
N THR A 173 -14.45 11.41 -47.81
CA THR A 173 -15.17 10.39 -47.04
C THR A 173 -14.33 9.11 -46.85
N VAL A 174 -13.58 8.68 -47.87
CA VAL A 174 -12.63 7.57 -47.78
C VAL A 174 -11.54 7.87 -46.78
N ASP A 175 -10.88 9.03 -46.91
CA ASP A 175 -9.80 9.44 -46.00
C ASP A 175 -10.30 9.48 -44.55
N THR A 176 -11.49 9.99 -44.31
CA THR A 176 -12.12 10.05 -42.99
C THR A 176 -12.42 8.66 -42.41
N ALA A 177 -12.94 7.76 -43.25
CA ALA A 177 -13.26 6.38 -42.82
C ALA A 177 -11.98 5.57 -42.54
N GLU A 178 -10.92 5.77 -43.34
CA GLU A 178 -9.60 5.18 -43.11
C GLU A 178 -8.98 5.65 -41.81
N GLU A 179 -9.00 6.95 -41.56
CA GLU A 179 -8.47 7.52 -40.32
C GLU A 179 -9.24 7.02 -39.08
N HIS A 180 -10.56 6.85 -39.21
CA HIS A 180 -11.39 6.29 -38.14
C HIS A 180 -10.97 4.84 -37.80
N LEU A 181 -10.71 4.00 -38.80
CA LEU A 181 -10.19 2.64 -38.62
C LEU A 181 -8.82 2.66 -37.93
N ARG A 182 -7.94 3.56 -38.37
CA ARG A 182 -6.59 3.72 -37.80
C ARG A 182 -6.64 4.12 -36.32
N LEU A 183 -7.52 5.04 -35.94
CA LEU A 183 -7.72 5.45 -34.55
C LEU A 183 -8.24 4.30 -33.67
N MET A 184 -8.99 3.36 -34.23
CA MET A 184 -9.44 2.14 -33.54
C MET A 184 -8.35 1.05 -33.46
N GLY A 185 -7.15 1.29 -33.99
CA GLY A 185 -6.05 0.33 -33.99
C GLY A 185 -6.18 -0.77 -35.05
N SER A 186 -6.99 -0.56 -36.10
CA SER A 186 -7.16 -1.47 -37.23
C SER A 186 -6.52 -0.89 -38.50
N THR A 187 -6.25 -1.76 -39.48
CA THR A 187 -5.74 -1.38 -40.77
C THR A 187 -6.73 -1.82 -41.86
N THR A 188 -6.63 -1.19 -43.04
CA THR A 188 -7.47 -1.50 -44.21
C THR A 188 -7.22 -2.89 -44.79
N ASP A 189 -6.05 -3.51 -44.49
CA ASP A 189 -5.62 -4.78 -45.07
C ASP A 189 -6.19 -6.03 -44.38
N HIS A 190 -6.71 -5.87 -43.14
CA HIS A 190 -7.15 -6.99 -42.30
C HIS A 190 -8.60 -6.79 -41.79
N PRO A 191 -9.61 -7.15 -42.55
CA PRO A 191 -11.05 -6.93 -42.24
C PRO A 191 -11.60 -7.88 -41.17
N SER A 192 -10.74 -8.44 -40.28
CA SER A 192 -11.17 -9.54 -39.41
C SER A 192 -12.02 -9.10 -38.18
N GLY A 193 -12.27 -7.80 -37.99
CA GLY A 193 -12.93 -7.29 -36.78
C GLY A 193 -12.17 -7.64 -35.48
N ILE A 194 -10.92 -8.11 -35.61
CA ILE A 194 -10.07 -8.48 -34.48
C ILE A 194 -8.97 -7.44 -34.34
N VAL A 195 -8.82 -6.92 -33.13
CA VAL A 195 -7.74 -5.99 -32.77
C VAL A 195 -6.74 -6.72 -31.90
N ASP A 196 -5.47 -6.53 -32.26
CA ASP A 196 -4.32 -7.01 -31.50
C ASP A 196 -3.92 -5.94 -30.49
N ILE A 197 -4.00 -6.26 -29.20
CA ILE A 197 -3.56 -5.38 -28.12
C ILE A 197 -2.18 -5.83 -27.68
N ALA A 198 -1.20 -4.96 -27.93
CA ALA A 198 0.21 -5.20 -27.64
C ALA A 198 0.64 -4.38 -26.41
N ALA A 199 1.76 -4.81 -25.79
CA ALA A 199 2.37 -4.12 -24.67
C ALA A 199 2.95 -2.76 -25.10
N PRO A 200 2.53 -1.62 -24.49
CA PRO A 200 3.06 -0.30 -24.82
C PRO A 200 4.50 -0.10 -24.34
N VAL A 201 4.89 -0.81 -23.28
CA VAL A 201 6.22 -0.78 -22.66
C VAL A 201 6.69 -2.19 -22.31
N SER A 202 7.99 -2.34 -22.08
CA SER A 202 8.55 -3.58 -21.51
C SER A 202 8.43 -3.54 -19.98
N GLY A 203 8.16 -4.67 -19.35
CA GLY A 203 8.01 -4.75 -17.89
C GLY A 203 7.38 -6.06 -17.45
N ILE A 204 6.84 -6.08 -16.25
CA ILE A 204 6.12 -7.22 -15.66
C ILE A 204 4.65 -6.86 -15.55
N ILE A 205 3.77 -7.79 -15.87
CA ILE A 205 2.32 -7.64 -15.68
C ILE A 205 2.03 -7.70 -14.18
N THR A 206 1.66 -6.56 -13.60
CA THR A 206 1.39 -6.41 -12.16
C THR A 206 -0.09 -6.48 -11.81
N ASP A 207 -0.97 -6.29 -12.80
CA ASP A 207 -2.41 -6.46 -12.65
C ASP A 207 -3.03 -7.02 -13.93
N GLN A 208 -4.06 -7.86 -13.76
CA GLN A 208 -4.83 -8.47 -14.84
C GLN A 208 -6.30 -8.46 -14.47
N GLN A 209 -7.10 -7.70 -15.22
CA GLN A 209 -8.54 -7.58 -15.01
C GLN A 209 -9.36 -8.29 -16.09
N VAL A 210 -8.70 -9.00 -17.00
CA VAL A 210 -9.33 -9.66 -18.15
C VAL A 210 -9.13 -11.16 -18.12
N THR A 211 -10.14 -11.90 -18.55
CA THR A 211 -10.11 -13.35 -18.74
C THR A 211 -10.52 -13.70 -20.16
N ASN A 212 -10.32 -14.97 -20.57
CA ASN A 212 -10.84 -15.45 -21.86
C ASN A 212 -12.36 -15.27 -21.92
N ALA A 213 -12.83 -14.78 -23.08
CA ALA A 213 -14.22 -14.49 -23.36
C ALA A 213 -14.83 -13.31 -22.55
N ALA A 214 -14.04 -12.58 -21.76
CA ALA A 214 -14.48 -11.36 -21.09
C ALA A 214 -14.81 -10.26 -22.11
N GLY A 215 -15.75 -9.37 -21.75
CA GLY A 215 -15.96 -8.12 -22.45
C GLY A 215 -14.91 -7.09 -22.06
N VAL A 216 -14.41 -6.35 -23.04
CA VAL A 216 -13.51 -5.20 -22.84
C VAL A 216 -14.21 -3.97 -23.41
N GLN A 217 -14.17 -2.87 -22.68
CA GLN A 217 -14.69 -1.58 -23.13
C GLN A 217 -13.55 -0.66 -23.57
N SER A 218 -13.77 0.07 -24.66
CA SER A 218 -12.85 1.10 -25.13
C SER A 218 -12.67 2.17 -24.05
N LEU A 219 -11.43 2.49 -23.71
CA LEU A 219 -11.03 3.51 -22.72
C LEU A 219 -11.64 3.34 -21.30
N GLY A 220 -12.34 2.23 -21.05
CA GLY A 220 -13.06 2.02 -19.77
C GLY A 220 -12.42 1.02 -18.82
N THR A 221 -11.79 -0.01 -19.35
CA THR A 221 -11.15 -1.08 -18.56
C THR A 221 -9.71 -1.24 -18.97
N ASN A 222 -8.81 -1.31 -17.99
CA ASN A 222 -7.40 -1.63 -18.24
C ASN A 222 -7.23 -3.16 -18.15
N PRO A 223 -7.20 -3.89 -19.28
CA PRO A 223 -7.07 -5.35 -19.24
C PRO A 223 -5.82 -5.81 -18.51
N PHE A 224 -4.74 -5.04 -18.59
CA PHE A 224 -3.48 -5.29 -17.92
C PHE A 224 -2.87 -3.98 -17.40
N THR A 225 -2.02 -4.12 -16.39
CA THR A 225 -1.09 -3.08 -15.97
C THR A 225 0.33 -3.64 -16.05
N ILE A 226 1.22 -2.92 -16.71
CA ILE A 226 2.63 -3.29 -16.87
C ILE A 226 3.46 -2.33 -16.06
N SER A 227 4.32 -2.86 -15.18
CA SER A 227 5.22 -2.06 -14.34
C SER A 227 6.68 -2.48 -14.55
N ASP A 228 7.56 -1.50 -14.61
CA ASP A 228 9.00 -1.72 -14.47
C ASP A 228 9.33 -1.77 -12.98
N LEU A 229 9.65 -2.96 -12.49
CA LEU A 229 9.98 -3.19 -11.08
C LEU A 229 11.49 -3.12 -10.78
N SER A 230 12.30 -2.55 -11.65
CA SER A 230 13.73 -2.31 -11.39
C SER A 230 13.98 -1.33 -10.25
N THR A 231 13.06 -0.39 -10.07
CA THR A 231 12.97 0.51 -8.94
C THR A 231 11.55 0.40 -8.36
N VAL A 232 11.44 0.36 -7.05
CA VAL A 232 10.14 0.27 -6.36
C VAL A 232 10.06 1.34 -5.28
N TRP A 233 8.85 1.68 -4.93
CA TRP A 233 8.57 2.55 -3.81
C TRP A 233 8.20 1.75 -2.58
N ILE A 234 8.79 2.10 -1.47
CA ILE A 234 8.35 1.64 -0.16
C ILE A 234 7.56 2.76 0.46
N VAL A 235 6.31 2.50 0.74
CA VAL A 235 5.42 3.44 1.42
C VAL A 235 5.32 3.02 2.87
N CYS A 236 5.85 3.84 3.76
CA CYS A 236 5.87 3.64 5.19
C CYS A 236 4.82 4.52 5.86
N ASP A 237 4.18 4.00 6.90
CA ASP A 237 3.26 4.74 7.76
C ASP A 237 4.01 5.21 9.00
N VAL A 238 4.33 6.51 9.06
CA VAL A 238 5.07 7.14 10.15
C VAL A 238 4.09 7.90 11.05
N TYR A 239 4.14 7.68 12.36
CA TYR A 239 3.27 8.38 13.30
C TYR A 239 3.56 9.88 13.34
N GLU A 240 2.54 10.69 13.60
CA GLU A 240 2.60 12.15 13.66
C GLU A 240 3.73 12.65 14.56
N ASN A 241 3.94 12.01 15.72
CA ASN A 241 4.97 12.39 16.67
C ASN A 241 6.41 12.19 16.14
N ASP A 242 6.59 11.22 15.24
CA ASP A 242 7.90 10.83 14.70
C ASP A 242 8.16 11.48 13.33
N LEU A 243 7.11 12.01 12.69
CA LEU A 243 7.20 12.56 11.34
C LEU A 243 8.19 13.74 11.23
N GLY A 244 8.31 14.54 12.32
CA GLY A 244 9.26 15.64 12.40
C GLY A 244 10.73 15.23 12.38
N SER A 245 11.04 13.94 12.62
CA SER A 245 12.41 13.41 12.59
C SER A 245 12.83 12.90 11.20
N VAL A 246 11.90 12.76 10.25
CA VAL A 246 12.16 12.24 8.90
C VAL A 246 12.16 13.37 7.89
N HIS A 247 13.20 13.43 7.04
CA HIS A 247 13.35 14.48 6.04
C HIS A 247 13.55 13.87 4.64
N ILE A 248 13.16 14.62 3.63
CA ILE A 248 13.42 14.24 2.25
C ILE A 248 14.94 14.15 2.02
N GLY A 249 15.39 13.05 1.41
CA GLY A 249 16.79 12.74 1.19
C GLY A 249 17.45 11.88 2.29
N ASP A 250 16.78 11.66 3.41
CA ASP A 250 17.33 10.82 4.48
C ASP A 250 17.56 9.39 3.98
N PRO A 251 18.70 8.78 4.36
CA PRO A 251 18.96 7.39 4.05
C PRO A 251 18.06 6.48 4.88
N ALA A 252 17.59 5.40 4.26
CA ALA A 252 16.81 4.38 4.91
C ALA A 252 17.37 2.99 4.63
N ASP A 253 17.53 2.19 5.66
CA ASP A 253 17.89 0.78 5.55
C ASP A 253 16.60 -0.05 5.53
N ILE A 254 16.47 -0.88 4.51
CA ILE A 254 15.26 -1.66 4.25
C ILE A 254 15.56 -3.14 4.46
N VAL A 255 14.82 -3.74 5.38
CA VAL A 255 14.89 -5.17 5.66
C VAL A 255 13.57 -5.82 5.24
N LEU A 256 13.67 -6.83 4.38
CA LEU A 256 12.51 -7.62 3.96
C LEU A 256 12.28 -8.75 4.97
N ASN A 257 11.06 -8.89 5.46
CA ASN A 257 10.69 -9.99 6.36
C ASN A 257 10.89 -11.36 5.71
N ALA A 258 10.73 -11.44 4.38
CA ALA A 258 10.96 -12.67 3.61
C ALA A 258 12.46 -13.04 3.45
N TYR A 259 13.38 -12.11 3.64
CA TYR A 259 14.82 -12.31 3.48
C TYR A 259 15.59 -11.65 4.63
N PRO A 260 15.48 -12.16 5.87
CA PRO A 260 16.19 -11.62 7.02
C PRO A 260 17.70 -11.70 6.77
N GLY A 261 18.41 -10.63 7.06
CA GLY A 261 19.86 -10.51 6.84
C GLY A 261 20.25 -9.84 5.52
N LYS A 262 19.32 -9.55 4.60
CA LYS A 262 19.58 -8.69 3.45
C LYS A 262 19.07 -7.28 3.71
N VAL A 263 19.99 -6.33 3.81
CA VAL A 263 19.67 -4.91 3.97
C VAL A 263 19.79 -4.24 2.61
N LEU A 264 18.70 -3.67 2.13
CA LEU A 264 18.69 -2.81 0.94
C LEU A 264 18.74 -1.35 1.38
N LYS A 265 19.36 -0.50 0.57
CA LYS A 265 19.46 0.92 0.87
C LYS A 265 18.51 1.70 -0.03
N GLY A 266 17.78 2.62 0.60
CA GLY A 266 16.89 3.56 -0.07
C GLY A 266 17.10 4.98 0.40
N ARG A 267 16.35 5.90 -0.19
CA ARG A 267 16.28 7.30 0.23
C ARG A 267 14.84 7.76 0.28
N VAL A 268 14.53 8.58 1.27
CA VAL A 268 13.25 9.26 1.35
C VAL A 268 13.10 10.19 0.13
N SER A 269 12.17 9.86 -0.74
CA SER A 269 11.90 10.64 -1.96
C SER A 269 10.78 11.66 -1.76
N ASN A 270 9.81 11.34 -0.88
CA ASN A 270 8.69 12.23 -0.61
C ASN A 270 8.06 11.93 0.75
N ILE A 271 7.47 12.96 1.35
CA ILE A 271 6.62 12.87 2.54
C ILE A 271 5.28 13.48 2.15
N LEU A 272 4.22 12.67 2.16
CA LEU A 272 2.90 13.13 1.73
C LEU A 272 2.34 14.14 2.74
N PRO A 273 1.78 15.28 2.27
CA PRO A 273 1.28 16.34 3.17
C PRO A 273 -0.10 16.03 3.78
N VAL A 274 -0.56 14.78 3.68
CA VAL A 274 -1.87 14.34 4.17
C VAL A 274 -1.67 13.22 5.17
N LEU A 275 -2.20 13.40 6.37
CA LEU A 275 -2.26 12.37 7.40
C LEU A 275 -3.51 11.52 7.25
N ASP A 276 -3.40 10.23 7.53
CA ASP A 276 -4.58 9.37 7.70
C ASP A 276 -5.21 9.69 9.08
N PRO A 277 -6.46 10.20 9.12
CA PRO A 277 -7.07 10.63 10.38
C PRO A 277 -7.43 9.47 11.31
N ASN A 278 -7.54 8.24 10.78
CA ASN A 278 -7.94 7.07 11.57
C ASN A 278 -6.76 6.51 12.37
N ILE A 279 -5.59 6.46 11.76
CA ILE A 279 -4.36 5.89 12.35
C ILE A 279 -3.32 6.96 12.72
N ARG A 280 -3.56 8.22 12.38
CA ARG A 280 -2.69 9.38 12.63
C ARG A 280 -1.26 9.18 12.14
N THR A 281 -1.13 8.65 10.93
CA THR A 281 0.17 8.44 10.29
C THR A 281 0.29 9.28 9.03
N GLY A 282 1.51 9.75 8.76
CA GLY A 282 1.92 10.34 7.50
C GLY A 282 2.58 9.28 6.61
N LYS A 283 2.28 9.29 5.32
CA LYS A 283 2.91 8.38 4.37
C LYS A 283 4.25 8.94 3.91
N VAL A 284 5.31 8.18 4.18
CA VAL A 284 6.67 8.48 3.74
C VAL A 284 7.05 7.50 2.63
N ARG A 285 7.45 8.05 1.47
CA ARG A 285 7.87 7.27 0.32
C ARG A 285 9.38 7.19 0.25
N ILE A 286 9.89 5.97 0.17
CA ILE A 286 11.31 5.66 -0.02
C ILE A 286 11.46 5.05 -1.41
N GLU A 287 12.42 5.54 -2.18
CA GLU A 287 12.81 4.96 -3.45
C GLU A 287 13.95 3.96 -3.25
N VAL A 288 13.79 2.76 -3.79
CA VAL A 288 14.74 1.65 -3.60
C VAL A 288 14.96 0.92 -4.93
N ALA A 289 16.21 0.72 -5.29
CA ALA A 289 16.56 -0.15 -6.42
C ALA A 289 16.25 -1.62 -6.05
N ASN A 290 15.51 -2.31 -6.90
CA ASN A 290 15.11 -3.68 -6.69
C ASN A 290 16.01 -4.67 -7.46
N PRO A 291 16.83 -5.45 -6.78
CA PRO A 291 17.64 -6.50 -7.41
C PRO A 291 16.81 -7.76 -7.76
N GLY A 292 15.49 -7.66 -7.90
CA GLY A 292 14.59 -8.77 -8.17
C GLY A 292 14.09 -9.51 -6.92
N LEU A 293 14.39 -9.02 -5.72
CA LEU A 293 13.98 -9.64 -4.47
C LEU A 293 12.62 -9.13 -3.98
N MET A 294 12.32 -7.85 -4.24
CA MET A 294 11.09 -7.22 -3.77
C MET A 294 9.95 -7.50 -4.75
N LYS A 295 8.85 -8.00 -4.22
CA LYS A 295 7.58 -8.15 -4.94
C LYS A 295 6.58 -7.14 -4.41
N VAL A 296 5.75 -6.61 -5.28
CA VAL A 296 4.67 -5.70 -4.92
C VAL A 296 3.79 -6.33 -3.85
N GLY A 297 3.43 -5.57 -2.81
CA GLY A 297 2.63 -6.02 -1.68
C GLY A 297 3.44 -6.66 -0.54
N MET A 298 4.76 -6.83 -0.66
CA MET A 298 5.58 -7.31 0.47
C MET A 298 5.66 -6.27 1.57
N PHE A 299 5.63 -6.76 2.83
CA PHE A 299 5.93 -5.95 4.00
C PHE A 299 7.43 -5.90 4.25
N VAL A 300 7.90 -4.74 4.64
CA VAL A 300 9.30 -4.46 4.95
C VAL A 300 9.40 -3.63 6.23
N THR A 301 10.53 -3.71 6.89
CA THR A 301 10.91 -2.79 7.95
C THR A 301 11.89 -1.78 7.37
N ALA A 302 11.53 -0.50 7.42
CA ALA A 302 12.39 0.61 7.03
C ALA A 302 12.95 1.29 8.28
N THR A 303 14.26 1.41 8.37
CA THR A 303 14.94 2.14 9.44
C THR A 303 15.50 3.44 8.85
N PHE A 304 14.88 4.55 9.20
CA PHE A 304 15.38 5.88 8.87
C PHE A 304 16.56 6.22 9.78
N ARG A 305 17.63 6.78 9.21
CA ARG A 305 18.76 7.31 9.96
C ARG A 305 18.72 8.82 9.89
N GLY A 306 18.50 9.46 11.04
CA GLY A 306 18.52 10.91 11.16
C GLY A 306 19.89 11.49 10.82
N GLN A 307 19.91 12.73 10.34
CA GLN A 307 21.16 13.43 10.01
C GLN A 307 21.87 14.01 11.24
N ARG A 308 21.19 14.06 12.37
CA ARG A 308 21.75 14.60 13.63
C ARG A 308 22.03 13.47 14.60
N ASP A 309 23.23 13.48 15.15
CA ASP A 309 23.56 12.60 16.26
C ASP A 309 22.76 13.00 17.50
N GLN A 310 22.11 12.02 18.10
CA GLN A 310 21.49 12.15 19.40
C GLN A 310 22.38 11.50 20.46
N ALA A 311 22.50 12.14 21.60
CA ALA A 311 23.23 11.58 22.72
C ALA A 311 22.34 10.56 23.43
N TYR A 312 22.84 9.35 23.54
CA TYR A 312 22.23 8.25 24.28
C TYR A 312 23.10 7.87 25.44
N THR A 313 22.50 7.33 26.48
CA THR A 313 23.24 6.75 27.60
C THR A 313 23.51 5.28 27.32
N ALA A 314 24.75 4.83 27.44
CA ALA A 314 25.12 3.43 27.26
C ALA A 314 25.66 2.86 28.59
N VAL A 315 25.25 1.63 28.90
CA VAL A 315 25.71 0.87 30.06
C VAL A 315 26.21 -0.51 29.61
N PRO A 316 27.03 -1.23 30.36
CA PRO A 316 27.33 -2.62 30.03
C PRO A 316 26.06 -3.46 29.96
N ALA A 317 25.97 -4.39 28.99
CA ALA A 317 24.80 -5.26 28.84
C ALA A 317 24.49 -6.07 30.12
N SER A 318 25.55 -6.46 30.89
CA SER A 318 25.42 -7.13 32.18
C SER A 318 24.80 -6.24 33.29
N ALA A 319 24.77 -4.93 33.13
CA ALA A 319 24.12 -4.00 34.05
C ALA A 319 22.61 -3.90 33.88
N ILE A 320 22.06 -4.47 32.78
CA ILE A 320 20.63 -4.48 32.49
C ILE A 320 20.03 -5.80 32.99
N LEU A 321 18.99 -5.68 33.80
CA LEU A 321 18.17 -6.80 34.25
C LEU A 321 16.88 -6.88 33.44
N HIS A 322 16.67 -7.97 32.75
CA HIS A 322 15.40 -8.27 32.07
C HIS A 322 14.47 -9.03 33.02
N LEU A 323 13.37 -8.43 33.41
CA LEU A 323 12.41 -9.03 34.34
C LEU A 323 10.98 -8.74 33.88
N HIS A 324 10.18 -9.79 33.64
CA HIS A 324 8.77 -9.68 33.26
C HIS A 324 8.51 -8.66 32.12
N ASP A 325 9.19 -8.82 30.99
CA ASP A 325 9.09 -7.96 29.79
C ASP A 325 9.48 -6.49 30.02
N ARG A 326 10.23 -6.21 31.08
CA ARG A 326 10.77 -4.88 31.39
C ARG A 326 12.24 -4.95 31.71
N ASP A 327 12.93 -3.85 31.44
CA ASP A 327 14.34 -3.69 31.66
C ASP A 327 14.58 -2.78 32.83
N TYR A 328 15.54 -3.16 33.68
CA TYR A 328 15.88 -2.43 34.86
C TYR A 328 17.40 -2.28 35.00
N VAL A 329 17.83 -1.20 35.64
CA VAL A 329 19.21 -0.99 36.12
C VAL A 329 19.19 -0.66 37.59
N TYR A 330 20.25 -1.01 38.30
CA TYR A 330 20.43 -0.66 39.72
C TYR A 330 21.36 0.54 39.83
N VAL A 331 20.88 1.60 40.47
CA VAL A 331 21.61 2.84 40.73
C VAL A 331 21.87 2.97 42.23
N PRO A 332 23.10 3.33 42.68
CA PRO A 332 23.36 3.55 44.07
C PRO A 332 22.57 4.75 44.63
N ALA A 333 22.03 4.60 45.83
CA ALA A 333 21.27 5.59 46.54
C ALA A 333 21.93 5.90 47.91
N PRO A 334 21.59 7.00 48.60
CA PRO A 334 22.06 7.31 49.95
C PRO A 334 21.83 6.16 50.93
N GLU A 335 22.58 6.13 52.02
CA GLU A 335 22.47 5.14 53.10
C GLU A 335 22.79 3.69 52.67
N LYS A 336 23.75 3.48 51.76
CA LYS A 336 24.15 2.16 51.23
C LYS A 336 22.99 1.37 50.60
N LYS A 337 22.02 2.07 50.05
CA LYS A 337 20.88 1.48 49.34
C LYS A 337 21.12 1.50 47.84
N PHE A 338 20.41 0.62 47.13
CA PHE A 338 20.35 0.62 45.68
C PHE A 338 18.91 0.83 45.24
N LYS A 339 18.74 1.61 44.18
CA LYS A 339 17.42 1.88 43.58
C LYS A 339 17.30 1.14 42.25
N ARG A 340 16.25 0.36 42.11
CA ARG A 340 15.92 -0.24 40.83
C ARG A 340 15.19 0.79 39.96
N VAL A 341 15.70 1.06 38.78
CA VAL A 341 15.20 2.05 37.85
C VAL A 341 14.77 1.32 36.56
N GLU A 342 13.51 1.50 36.16
CA GLU A 342 13.00 0.98 34.89
C GLU A 342 13.61 1.79 33.74
N VAL A 343 14.13 1.09 32.74
CA VAL A 343 14.74 1.67 31.55
C VAL A 343 14.19 0.96 30.30
N VAL A 344 14.43 1.53 29.13
CA VAL A 344 14.14 0.87 27.85
C VAL A 344 15.50 0.60 27.19
N SER A 345 15.83 -0.69 27.01
CA SER A 345 17.05 -1.08 26.30
C SER A 345 16.93 -0.75 24.81
N GLY A 346 17.97 -0.16 24.26
CA GLY A 346 18.11 0.16 22.84
C GLY A 346 18.98 -0.84 22.09
N GLU A 347 19.76 -0.34 21.12
CA GLU A 347 20.66 -1.17 20.32
C GLU A 347 21.86 -1.68 21.13
N THR A 348 22.31 -2.90 20.82
CA THR A 348 23.56 -3.44 21.33
C THR A 348 24.75 -2.77 20.62
N LEU A 349 25.64 -2.20 21.39
CA LEU A 349 26.82 -1.46 20.94
C LEU A 349 28.09 -2.34 20.98
N PRO A 350 29.17 -1.98 20.30
CA PRO A 350 30.46 -2.64 20.44
C PRO A 350 30.93 -2.67 21.89
N ASN A 351 31.80 -3.63 22.26
CA ASN A 351 32.36 -3.84 23.60
C ASN A 351 31.33 -4.22 24.66
N ASP A 352 30.30 -4.97 24.27
CA ASP A 352 29.27 -5.48 25.20
C ASP A 352 28.52 -4.38 25.95
N MET A 353 28.40 -3.22 25.31
CA MET A 353 27.61 -2.08 25.80
C MET A 353 26.21 -2.14 25.19
N GLN A 354 25.24 -1.62 25.92
CA GLN A 354 23.87 -1.48 25.46
C GLN A 354 23.35 -0.08 25.71
N GLU A 355 22.70 0.45 24.70
CA GLU A 355 22.04 1.73 24.78
C GLU A 355 20.84 1.66 25.72
N VAL A 356 20.68 2.68 26.54
CA VAL A 356 19.55 2.85 27.45
C VAL A 356 18.82 4.12 27.09
N LYS A 357 17.54 3.97 26.71
CA LYS A 357 16.63 5.08 26.51
C LYS A 357 15.97 5.43 27.84
N SER A 358 15.70 6.70 28.05
CA SER A 358 15.05 7.20 29.27
C SER A 358 13.72 6.47 29.50
N GLY A 359 13.53 5.93 30.70
CA GLY A 359 12.28 5.33 31.13
C GLY A 359 11.20 6.39 31.45
N ILE A 360 9.95 5.96 31.62
CA ILE A 360 8.79 6.84 31.85
C ILE A 360 8.92 7.65 33.16
N LYS A 361 9.62 7.14 34.18
CA LYS A 361 9.70 7.74 35.52
C LYS A 361 11.08 8.21 35.94
N PHE A 362 12.16 7.66 35.39
CA PHE A 362 13.52 7.97 35.79
C PHE A 362 14.46 7.92 34.59
N ASP A 363 15.43 8.78 34.61
CA ASP A 363 16.42 8.96 33.57
C ASP A 363 17.80 8.60 34.08
N VAL A 364 18.49 7.68 33.41
CA VAL A 364 19.90 7.37 33.69
C VAL A 364 20.75 8.34 32.88
N LYS A 365 21.46 9.22 33.57
CA LYS A 365 22.28 10.25 32.94
C LYS A 365 23.70 9.76 32.66
N PRO A 366 24.33 10.23 31.58
CA PRO A 366 25.77 10.01 31.39
C PRO A 366 26.58 10.42 32.64
N GLY A 367 27.52 9.58 33.02
CA GLY A 367 28.32 9.75 34.27
C GLY A 367 27.68 9.17 35.52
N GLN A 368 26.42 8.77 35.48
CA GLN A 368 25.75 8.13 36.61
C GLN A 368 26.29 6.71 36.83
N GLN A 369 26.53 6.36 38.06
CA GLN A 369 27.01 5.03 38.45
C GLN A 369 25.86 4.03 38.40
N VAL A 370 26.07 2.86 37.79
CA VAL A 370 25.14 1.72 37.76
C VAL A 370 25.88 0.46 38.23
N VAL A 371 25.16 -0.50 38.76
CA VAL A 371 25.74 -1.80 39.15
C VAL A 371 26.11 -2.56 37.86
N SER A 372 27.33 -3.05 37.76
CA SER A 372 27.87 -3.72 36.57
C SER A 372 27.25 -5.09 36.31
N ASN A 373 26.71 -5.77 37.33
CA ASN A 373 26.07 -7.08 37.23
C ASN A 373 24.69 -7.03 37.92
N ALA A 374 23.68 -6.69 37.17
CA ALA A 374 22.31 -6.54 37.67
C ALA A 374 21.67 -7.88 38.07
N LEU A 375 22.03 -8.97 37.39
CA LEU A 375 21.51 -10.30 37.70
C LEU A 375 22.03 -10.80 39.08
N ALA A 376 23.31 -10.61 39.36
CA ALA A 376 23.88 -10.95 40.68
C ALA A 376 23.23 -10.14 41.81
N MET A 377 22.96 -8.86 41.56
CA MET A 377 22.26 -7.99 42.50
C MET A 377 20.82 -8.47 42.76
N GLN A 378 20.06 -8.83 41.70
CA GLN A 378 18.69 -9.35 41.84
C GLN A 378 18.65 -10.65 42.64
N HIS A 379 19.58 -11.57 42.41
CA HIS A 379 19.64 -12.84 43.13
C HIS A 379 19.90 -12.63 44.65
N THR A 380 20.73 -11.62 45.01
CA THR A 380 20.99 -11.29 46.41
C THR A 380 19.78 -10.63 47.08
N ILE A 381 18.94 -9.91 46.34
CA ILE A 381 17.72 -9.30 46.88
C ILE A 381 16.62 -10.35 47.14
N GLU A 382 16.60 -11.43 46.36
CA GLU A 382 15.60 -12.52 46.46
C GLU A 382 15.94 -13.56 47.56
N GLN A 383 17.13 -13.56 48.12
CA GLN A 383 17.55 -14.40 49.26
C GLN A 383 17.23 -13.75 50.61
#